data_0b85a8af90282c4362559e2d5e21bd11
#
_entry.id   0b85a8af90282c4362559e2d5e21bd11
#
_cell.length_a   1.000
_cell.length_b   1.000
_cell.length_c   1.000
_cell.angle_alpha   90.00
_cell.angle_beta   90.00
_cell.angle_gamma   90.00
#
_symmetry.space_group_name_H-M   'P 1'
#
loop_
_entity.id
_entity.type
_entity.pdbx_description
1 polymer ?
#
loop_
_entity_poly.entity_id
_entity_poly.type
_entity_poly.pdbx_seq_one_letter_code
_entity_poly.pdbx_strand_id
1 'polypeptide(L)'
;MVDHMRKMKNNAIVCNIGHFDNEIDMLGLESFPGVKRITIKPQTDRWVFPDTNSGILVLAEGRLMNLGCATGHPSFVMSCSFTNQVIAQLELWKERASGKYEKKVYVLPKHLDEKVAALHLGKLGAKLTKLTPSQADYISVPVEGPYKPAPLQVLENFN
;
A
#
# COMPACT_ATOMS: atom_id res chain seq x y z
N MET A 1 -4.40 -13.86 15.08
CA MET A 1 -5.13 -14.65 16.12
C MET A 1 -4.49 -14.39 17.48
N VAL A 2 -5.27 -14.41 18.54
CA VAL A 2 -4.82 -14.13 19.91
C VAL A 2 -3.67 -15.03 20.37
N ASP A 3 -3.65 -16.31 19.97
CA ASP A 3 -2.57 -17.23 20.28
C ASP A 3 -1.20 -16.80 19.73
N HIS A 4 -1.19 -16.12 18.59
CA HIS A 4 0.04 -15.54 18.04
C HIS A 4 0.49 -14.35 18.90
N MET A 5 -0.46 -13.46 19.26
CA MET A 5 -0.17 -12.28 20.06
C MET A 5 0.38 -12.64 21.43
N ARG A 6 -0.15 -13.71 22.08
CA ARG A 6 0.32 -14.21 23.38
C ARG A 6 1.78 -14.67 23.35
N LYS A 7 2.26 -15.16 22.20
CA LYS A 7 3.64 -15.66 22.02
C LYS A 7 4.61 -14.57 21.56
N MET A 8 4.14 -13.36 21.31
CA MET A 8 4.99 -12.26 20.89
C MET A 8 5.88 -11.76 22.02
N LYS A 9 6.99 -11.14 21.63
CA LYS A 9 7.90 -10.48 22.57
C LYS A 9 7.15 -9.40 23.35
N ASN A 10 7.49 -9.24 24.63
CA ASN A 10 6.94 -8.18 25.46
C ASN A 10 7.15 -6.81 24.79
N ASN A 11 6.09 -6.00 24.76
CA ASN A 11 5.99 -4.71 24.07
C ASN A 11 6.12 -4.80 22.53
N ALA A 12 5.87 -5.96 21.92
CA ALA A 12 5.71 -6.05 20.48
C ALA A 12 4.54 -5.17 20.03
N ILE A 13 4.71 -4.51 18.90
CA ILE A 13 3.68 -3.66 18.30
C ILE A 13 2.87 -4.48 17.29
N VAL A 14 1.55 -4.46 17.45
CA VAL A 14 0.59 -5.11 16.55
C VAL A 14 -0.26 -4.02 15.93
N CYS A 15 -0.30 -3.97 14.61
CA CYS A 15 -1.11 -3.01 13.88
C CYS A 15 -1.57 -3.58 12.54
N ASN A 16 -2.63 -3.00 11.99
CA ASN A 16 -3.18 -3.36 10.70
C ASN A 16 -3.00 -2.22 9.70
N ILE A 17 -2.68 -2.56 8.47
CA ILE A 17 -2.70 -1.65 7.31
C ILE A 17 -3.65 -2.18 6.22
N GLY A 18 -4.23 -3.36 6.40
CA GLY A 18 -5.33 -3.88 5.61
C GLY A 18 -6.62 -3.10 5.86
N HIS A 19 -7.61 -3.29 5.00
CA HIS A 19 -8.83 -2.49 5.04
C HIS A 19 -9.79 -2.91 6.17
N PHE A 20 -9.85 -4.20 6.48
CA PHE A 20 -10.81 -4.75 7.42
C PHE A 20 -10.19 -4.99 8.81
N ASP A 21 -10.92 -4.61 9.85
CA ASP A 21 -10.51 -4.76 11.26
C ASP A 21 -10.48 -6.23 11.73
N ASN A 22 -11.15 -7.13 11.03
CA ASN A 22 -11.13 -8.57 11.29
C ASN A 22 -9.80 -9.27 10.94
N GLU A 23 -8.86 -8.56 10.33
CA GLU A 23 -7.51 -9.09 10.05
C GLU A 23 -6.66 -9.21 11.34
N ILE A 24 -7.02 -8.49 12.39
CA ILE A 24 -6.49 -8.63 13.76
C ILE A 24 -7.61 -9.17 14.65
N ASP A 25 -7.36 -10.26 15.33
CA ASP A 25 -8.33 -10.94 16.21
C ASP A 25 -8.52 -10.16 17.53
N MET A 26 -9.16 -9.00 17.42
CA MET A 26 -9.44 -8.14 18.58
C MET A 26 -10.45 -8.79 19.50
N LEU A 27 -11.46 -9.47 18.95
CA LEU A 27 -12.47 -10.17 19.75
C LEU A 27 -11.84 -11.28 20.61
N GLY A 28 -10.95 -12.07 20.02
CA GLY A 28 -10.20 -13.09 20.75
C GLY A 28 -9.28 -12.48 21.83
N LEU A 29 -8.67 -11.34 21.56
CA LEU A 29 -7.84 -10.61 22.52
C LEU A 29 -8.66 -10.07 23.70
N GLU A 30 -9.78 -9.41 23.41
CA GLU A 30 -10.70 -8.84 24.43
C GLU A 30 -11.34 -9.91 25.31
N SER A 31 -11.66 -11.05 24.71
CA SER A 31 -12.28 -12.19 25.40
C SER A 31 -11.28 -13.09 26.12
N PHE A 32 -9.98 -12.82 25.99
CA PHE A 32 -8.95 -13.68 26.62
C PHE A 32 -9.04 -13.58 28.15
N PRO A 33 -9.18 -14.70 28.88
CA PRO A 33 -9.38 -14.70 30.32
C PRO A 33 -8.29 -13.96 31.09
N GLY A 34 -8.67 -12.91 31.81
CA GLY A 34 -7.78 -12.15 32.69
C GLY A 34 -6.83 -11.18 31.96
N VAL A 35 -6.97 -11.00 30.65
CA VAL A 35 -6.22 -9.96 29.92
C VAL A 35 -6.58 -8.58 30.43
N LYS A 36 -5.61 -7.68 30.50
CA LYS A 36 -5.81 -6.29 30.96
C LYS A 36 -5.47 -5.33 29.83
N ARG A 37 -6.43 -4.46 29.47
CA ARG A 37 -6.22 -3.33 28.55
C ARG A 37 -5.75 -2.11 29.35
N ILE A 38 -4.66 -1.50 28.93
CA ILE A 38 -4.10 -0.27 29.48
C ILE A 38 -3.94 0.72 28.35
N THR A 39 -4.77 1.75 28.31
CA THR A 39 -4.64 2.81 27.29
C THR A 39 -3.44 3.69 27.63
N ILE A 40 -2.46 3.71 26.73
CA ILE A 40 -1.25 4.55 26.85
C ILE A 40 -1.52 5.96 26.33
N LYS A 41 -2.18 6.07 25.20
CA LYS A 41 -2.66 7.31 24.58
C LYS A 41 -3.81 6.98 23.60
N PRO A 42 -4.53 7.97 23.09
CA PRO A 42 -5.56 7.72 22.10
C PRO A 42 -5.08 6.80 20.98
N GLN A 43 -5.86 5.78 20.64
CA GLN A 43 -5.58 4.78 19.60
C GLN A 43 -4.34 3.90 19.86
N THR A 44 -3.84 3.83 21.11
CA THR A 44 -2.68 3.02 21.48
C THR A 44 -2.91 2.35 22.82
N ASP A 45 -3.15 1.07 22.80
CA ASP A 45 -3.43 0.27 24.00
C ASP A 45 -2.38 -0.82 24.21
N ARG A 46 -2.00 -1.02 25.47
CA ARG A 46 -1.20 -2.16 25.88
C ARG A 46 -2.10 -3.24 26.46
N TRP A 47 -2.01 -4.43 25.91
CA TRP A 47 -2.76 -5.59 26.35
C TRP A 47 -1.83 -6.57 27.08
N VAL A 48 -2.07 -6.80 28.36
CA VAL A 48 -1.20 -7.61 29.22
C VAL A 48 -1.84 -8.96 29.49
N PHE A 49 -1.12 -10.02 29.15
CA PHE A 49 -1.54 -11.40 29.39
C PHE A 49 -1.24 -11.82 30.83
N PRO A 50 -2.19 -12.44 31.56
CA PRO A 50 -2.06 -12.72 32.97
C PRO A 50 -1.04 -13.82 33.31
N ASP A 51 -0.85 -14.76 32.40
CA ASP A 51 0.01 -15.94 32.57
C ASP A 51 1.49 -15.65 32.41
N THR A 52 1.83 -14.72 31.51
CA THR A 52 3.23 -14.35 31.20
C THR A 52 3.62 -13.01 31.80
N ASN A 53 2.65 -12.21 32.23
CA ASN A 53 2.81 -10.80 32.58
C ASN A 53 3.44 -9.97 31.44
N SER A 54 3.43 -10.52 30.23
CA SER A 54 3.91 -9.89 29.00
C SER A 54 2.76 -9.12 28.35
N GLY A 55 3.06 -8.02 27.71
CA GLY A 55 2.06 -7.20 27.03
C GLY A 55 2.45 -6.87 25.60
N ILE A 56 1.46 -6.69 24.76
CA ILE A 56 1.61 -6.20 23.39
C ILE A 56 0.98 -4.81 23.26
N LEU A 57 1.47 -4.02 22.32
CA LEU A 57 0.92 -2.69 21.98
C LEU A 57 0.06 -2.84 20.73
N VAL A 58 -1.25 -2.60 20.84
CA VAL A 58 -2.16 -2.62 19.70
C VAL A 58 -2.48 -1.21 19.28
N LEU A 59 -2.29 -0.90 18.01
CA LEU A 59 -2.56 0.41 17.42
C LEU A 59 -3.93 0.42 16.75
N ALA A 60 -4.66 1.52 16.91
CA ALA A 60 -5.97 1.80 16.29
C ALA A 60 -7.01 0.68 16.52
N GLU A 61 -6.89 -0.09 17.61
CA GLU A 61 -7.79 -1.23 17.93
C GLU A 61 -7.90 -2.25 16.76
N GLY A 62 -6.79 -2.52 16.07
CA GLY A 62 -6.76 -3.42 14.92
C GLY A 62 -7.31 -2.85 13.62
N ARG A 63 -7.79 -1.59 13.61
CA ARG A 63 -8.21 -0.88 12.40
C ARG A 63 -6.98 -0.30 11.66
N LEU A 64 -7.21 0.31 10.50
CA LEU A 64 -6.18 0.97 9.69
C LEU A 64 -5.35 1.97 10.52
N MET A 65 -4.11 1.59 10.84
CA MET A 65 -3.25 2.38 11.73
C MET A 65 -2.82 3.71 11.12
N ASN A 66 -2.69 3.79 9.81
CA ASN A 66 -2.33 5.02 9.10
C ASN A 66 -3.41 6.10 9.20
N LEU A 67 -4.67 5.72 9.40
CA LEU A 67 -5.78 6.64 9.63
C LEU A 67 -5.96 6.95 11.13
N GLY A 68 -5.87 5.92 11.98
CA GLY A 68 -6.09 6.06 13.43
C GLY A 68 -4.91 6.66 14.19
N CYS A 69 -3.67 6.36 13.79
CA CYS A 69 -2.45 6.75 14.50
C CYS A 69 -1.54 7.72 13.73
N ALA A 70 -1.90 8.07 12.49
CA ALA A 70 -1.15 8.98 11.62
C ALA A 70 -2.09 9.89 10.83
N THR A 71 -1.55 10.59 9.83
CA THR A 71 -2.28 11.59 9.04
C THR A 71 -2.97 11.03 7.79
N GLY A 72 -2.93 9.72 7.60
CA GLY A 72 -3.46 9.06 6.42
C GLY A 72 -2.57 9.21 5.19
N HIS A 73 -3.15 8.95 4.02
CA HIS A 73 -2.43 9.00 2.75
C HIS A 73 -2.35 10.46 2.24
N PRO A 74 -1.17 10.98 1.86
CA PRO A 74 -1.05 12.35 1.36
C PRO A 74 -1.90 12.59 0.12
N SER A 75 -2.64 13.70 0.10
CA SER A 75 -3.55 14.03 -1.00
C SER A 75 -2.86 14.17 -2.35
N PHE A 76 -1.64 14.67 -2.38
CA PHE A 76 -0.82 14.75 -3.59
C PHE A 76 -0.52 13.36 -4.18
N VAL A 77 -0.17 12.38 -3.34
CA VAL A 77 0.07 11.00 -3.78
C VAL A 77 -1.22 10.37 -4.30
N MET A 78 -2.32 10.60 -3.61
CA MET A 78 -3.66 10.12 -4.07
C MET A 78 -4.08 10.77 -5.37
N SER A 79 -3.72 12.02 -5.62
CA SER A 79 -3.95 12.68 -6.92
C SER A 79 -3.29 11.91 -8.07
N CYS A 80 -2.08 11.39 -7.87
CA CYS A 80 -1.42 10.54 -8.87
C CYS A 80 -2.21 9.24 -9.12
N SER A 81 -2.68 8.61 -8.05
CA SER A 81 -3.49 7.38 -8.16
C SER A 81 -4.81 7.62 -8.88
N PHE A 82 -5.54 8.69 -8.55
CA PHE A 82 -6.80 9.02 -9.21
C PHE A 82 -6.60 9.39 -10.68
N THR A 83 -5.55 10.15 -11.00
CA THR A 83 -5.20 10.48 -12.39
C THR A 83 -4.91 9.20 -13.18
N ASN A 84 -4.21 8.24 -12.59
CA ASN A 84 -3.92 6.95 -13.20
C ASN A 84 -5.22 6.17 -13.50
N GLN A 85 -6.16 6.14 -12.55
CA GLN A 85 -7.47 5.51 -12.72
C GLN A 85 -8.27 6.16 -13.85
N VAL A 86 -8.29 7.49 -13.91
CA VAL A 86 -8.99 8.24 -14.98
C VAL A 86 -8.36 7.95 -16.35
N ILE A 87 -7.03 7.98 -16.45
CA ILE A 87 -6.32 7.70 -17.69
C ILE A 87 -6.59 6.27 -18.17
N ALA A 88 -6.62 5.29 -17.26
CA ALA A 88 -6.95 3.91 -17.59
C ALA A 88 -8.38 3.78 -18.18
N GLN A 89 -9.35 4.46 -17.58
CA GLN A 89 -10.72 4.47 -18.11
C GLN A 89 -10.81 5.15 -19.47
N LEU A 90 -10.11 6.28 -19.66
CA LEU A 90 -10.05 6.97 -20.95
C LEU A 90 -9.42 6.11 -22.05
N GLU A 91 -8.36 5.35 -21.71
CA GLU A 91 -7.71 4.42 -22.63
C GLU A 91 -8.68 3.31 -23.05
N LEU A 92 -9.35 2.68 -22.11
CA LEU A 92 -10.36 1.64 -22.39
C LEU A 92 -11.51 2.20 -23.25
N TRP A 93 -11.99 3.38 -22.93
CA TRP A 93 -13.05 4.03 -23.70
C TRP A 93 -12.62 4.36 -25.12
N LYS A 94 -11.43 4.91 -25.29
CA LYS A 94 -10.85 5.25 -26.59
C LYS A 94 -10.70 4.02 -27.47
N GLU A 95 -10.19 2.94 -26.89
CA GLU A 95 -9.87 1.70 -27.61
C GLU A 95 -11.05 0.69 -27.66
N ARG A 96 -12.25 1.07 -27.20
CA ARG A 96 -13.41 0.18 -27.09
C ARG A 96 -13.82 -0.53 -28.39
N ALA A 97 -13.53 0.08 -29.54
CA ALA A 97 -13.86 -0.49 -30.86
C ALA A 97 -12.65 -1.01 -31.64
N SER A 98 -11.43 -0.86 -31.10
CA SER A 98 -10.19 -1.24 -31.80
C SER A 98 -9.85 -2.73 -31.71
N GLY A 99 -10.49 -3.47 -30.79
CA GLY A 99 -10.11 -4.86 -30.48
C GLY A 99 -8.81 -5.02 -29.70
N LYS A 100 -8.19 -3.91 -29.26
CA LYS A 100 -6.92 -3.91 -28.51
C LYS A 100 -7.02 -4.61 -27.16
N TYR A 101 -8.17 -4.47 -26.48
CA TYR A 101 -8.40 -5.03 -25.16
C TYR A 101 -9.49 -6.08 -25.18
N GLU A 102 -9.14 -7.27 -24.74
CA GLU A 102 -10.05 -8.39 -24.50
C GLU A 102 -10.57 -8.36 -23.04
N LYS A 103 -11.45 -9.29 -22.67
CA LYS A 103 -11.94 -9.44 -21.30
C LYS A 103 -10.88 -10.10 -20.40
N LYS A 104 -9.80 -9.38 -20.10
CA LYS A 104 -8.72 -9.85 -19.22
C LYS A 104 -8.06 -8.67 -18.51
N VAL A 105 -7.21 -8.96 -17.52
CA VAL A 105 -6.43 -7.95 -16.80
C VAL A 105 -5.25 -7.51 -17.65
N TYR A 106 -5.02 -6.20 -17.68
CA TYR A 106 -3.89 -5.57 -18.36
C TYR A 106 -3.15 -4.65 -17.42
N VAL A 107 -1.85 -4.56 -17.60
CA VAL A 107 -1.05 -3.50 -16.99
C VAL A 107 -1.17 -2.24 -17.86
N LEU A 108 -1.37 -1.10 -17.24
CA LEU A 108 -1.44 0.19 -17.96
C LEU A 108 -0.16 0.40 -18.79
N PRO A 109 -0.29 0.79 -20.07
CA PRO A 109 0.86 1.10 -20.91
C PRO A 109 1.79 2.13 -20.26
N LYS A 110 3.10 1.87 -20.26
CA LYS A 110 4.09 2.66 -19.52
C LYS A 110 4.10 4.14 -19.88
N HIS A 111 3.87 4.49 -21.16
CA HIS A 111 3.77 5.88 -21.59
C HIS A 111 2.60 6.64 -20.93
N LEU A 112 1.51 5.95 -20.56
CA LEU A 112 0.40 6.55 -19.83
C LEU A 112 0.72 6.74 -18.34
N ASP A 113 1.43 5.79 -17.75
CA ASP A 113 1.93 5.88 -16.37
C ASP A 113 2.93 7.06 -16.24
N GLU A 114 3.85 7.20 -17.19
CA GLU A 114 4.79 8.32 -17.25
C GLU A 114 4.08 9.67 -17.46
N LYS A 115 3.00 9.69 -18.23
CA LYS A 115 2.16 10.89 -18.40
C LYS A 115 1.55 11.34 -17.06
N VAL A 116 1.15 10.42 -16.19
CA VAL A 116 0.68 10.76 -14.82
C VAL A 116 1.77 11.48 -14.06
N ALA A 117 3.00 10.97 -14.08
CA ALA A 117 4.15 11.62 -13.44
C ALA A 117 4.38 13.02 -14.01
N ALA A 118 4.43 13.17 -15.31
CA ALA A 118 4.66 14.44 -15.99
C ALA A 118 3.61 15.51 -15.62
N LEU A 119 2.34 15.14 -15.49
CA LEU A 119 1.26 16.03 -15.09
C LEU A 119 1.42 16.59 -13.66
N HIS A 120 2.10 15.87 -12.79
CA HIS A 120 2.28 16.24 -11.38
C HIS A 120 3.59 16.98 -11.10
N LEU A 121 4.61 16.84 -11.94
CA LEU A 121 5.94 17.42 -11.71
C LEU A 121 5.93 18.94 -11.60
N GLY A 122 5.08 19.62 -12.38
CA GLY A 122 4.98 21.08 -12.36
C GLY A 122 4.61 21.64 -10.97
N LYS A 123 3.79 20.95 -10.20
CA LYS A 123 3.43 21.32 -8.83
C LYS A 123 4.60 21.26 -7.86
N LEU A 124 5.58 20.41 -8.15
CA LEU A 124 6.79 20.23 -7.33
C LEU A 124 7.94 21.13 -7.80
N GLY A 125 7.76 21.92 -8.86
CA GLY A 125 8.85 22.64 -9.51
C GLY A 125 9.90 21.72 -10.14
N ALA A 126 9.56 20.44 -10.35
CA ALA A 126 10.44 19.44 -10.92
C ALA A 126 10.22 19.27 -12.43
N LYS A 127 11.23 18.78 -13.11
CA LYS A 127 11.20 18.49 -14.55
C LYS A 127 11.65 17.05 -14.77
N LEU A 128 11.02 16.37 -15.73
CA LEU A 128 11.47 15.05 -16.16
C LEU A 128 12.83 15.17 -16.84
N THR A 129 13.81 14.41 -16.37
CA THR A 129 15.14 14.40 -16.97
C THR A 129 15.10 13.66 -18.32
N LYS A 130 15.65 14.29 -19.36
CA LYS A 130 15.92 13.60 -20.61
C LYS A 130 17.25 12.87 -20.48
N LEU A 131 17.22 11.54 -20.54
CA LEU A 131 18.42 10.73 -20.38
C LEU A 131 19.36 10.90 -21.56
N THR A 132 20.67 10.98 -21.26
CA THR A 132 21.70 10.75 -22.28
C THR A 132 21.81 9.25 -22.60
N PRO A 133 22.35 8.86 -23.76
CA PRO A 133 22.57 7.44 -24.07
C PRO A 133 23.39 6.70 -23.00
N SER A 134 24.42 7.33 -22.46
CA SER A 134 25.24 6.75 -21.39
C SER A 134 24.47 6.54 -20.08
N GLN A 135 23.57 7.46 -19.72
CA GLN A 135 22.70 7.30 -18.53
C GLN A 135 21.67 6.20 -18.73
N ALA A 136 21.07 6.14 -19.91
CA ALA A 136 20.09 5.11 -20.26
C ALA A 136 20.72 3.70 -20.25
N ASP A 137 21.91 3.57 -20.81
CA ASP A 137 22.68 2.33 -20.80
C ASP A 137 23.07 1.89 -19.38
N TYR A 138 23.53 2.82 -18.55
CA TYR A 138 23.90 2.55 -17.16
C TYR A 138 22.75 1.97 -16.33
N ILE A 139 21.51 2.48 -16.51
CA ILE A 139 20.32 2.01 -15.78
C ILE A 139 19.51 0.97 -16.58
N SER A 140 20.02 0.54 -17.74
CA SER A 140 19.42 -0.49 -18.60
C SER A 140 17.98 -0.18 -19.04
N VAL A 141 17.74 1.06 -19.49
CA VAL A 141 16.45 1.50 -20.04
C VAL A 141 16.64 2.21 -21.39
N PRO A 142 15.62 2.25 -22.27
CA PRO A 142 15.68 3.07 -23.48
C PRO A 142 15.75 4.57 -23.17
N VAL A 143 16.42 5.36 -24.00
CA VAL A 143 16.51 6.83 -23.83
C VAL A 143 15.13 7.48 -23.80
N GLU A 144 14.21 6.99 -24.61
CA GLU A 144 12.84 7.53 -24.75
C GLU A 144 11.82 6.80 -23.84
N GLY A 145 12.29 5.93 -22.93
CA GLY A 145 11.43 5.14 -22.07
C GLY A 145 10.87 3.88 -22.75
N PRO A 146 10.12 3.09 -22.04
CA PRO A 146 9.71 3.25 -20.64
C PRO A 146 10.87 3.11 -19.66
N TYR A 147 10.88 3.93 -18.61
CA TYR A 147 11.96 4.00 -17.61
C TYR A 147 11.83 2.98 -16.49
N LYS A 148 10.84 2.11 -16.55
CA LYS A 148 10.65 0.98 -15.64
C LYS A 148 10.67 -0.33 -16.40
N PRO A 149 11.33 -1.37 -15.90
CA PRO A 149 11.21 -2.71 -16.47
C PRO A 149 9.74 -3.15 -16.47
N ALA A 150 9.38 -4.07 -17.35
CA ALA A 150 8.09 -4.74 -17.25
C ALA A 150 7.96 -5.32 -15.84
N PRO A 151 6.77 -5.24 -15.19
CA PRO A 151 6.59 -5.88 -13.90
C PRO A 151 6.94 -7.37 -14.05
N LEU A 152 7.73 -7.87 -13.09
CA LEU A 152 7.96 -9.30 -12.97
C LEU A 152 6.59 -9.97 -12.94
N GLN A 153 6.35 -10.91 -13.82
CA GLN A 153 5.14 -11.73 -13.84
C GLN A 153 5.19 -12.68 -12.63
N VAL A 154 4.83 -12.16 -11.45
CA VAL A 154 4.73 -12.95 -10.20
C VAL A 154 3.41 -13.74 -10.15
N LEU A 155 2.50 -13.52 -11.10
CA LEU A 155 1.14 -14.06 -11.05
C LEU A 155 0.87 -15.26 -11.98
N GLU A 156 1.84 -15.79 -12.71
CA GLU A 156 1.60 -16.97 -13.57
C GLU A 156 1.69 -18.33 -12.86
N ASN A 157 1.99 -18.38 -11.55
CA ASN A 157 2.16 -19.64 -10.80
C ASN A 157 1.09 -19.90 -9.73
N PHE A 158 -0.06 -19.24 -9.81
CA PHE A 158 -1.23 -19.60 -8.98
C PHE A 158 -2.37 -20.16 -9.85
N ASN A 159 -2.12 -21.32 -10.45
CA ASN A 159 -3.15 -22.25 -10.93
C ASN A 159 -3.12 -23.50 -10.09
#